data_26bb5dfbff5ee9f4ea1a473052915390
#
_entry.id   26bb5dfbff5ee9f4ea1a473052915390
#
_cell.length_a   1.000
_cell.length_b   1.000
_cell.length_c   1.000
_cell.angle_alpha   90.00
_cell.angle_beta   90.00
_cell.angle_gamma   90.00
#
_symmetry.space_group_name_H-M   'P 1'
#
loop_
_entity.id
_entity.type
_entity.pdbx_description
1 polymer ?
#
loop_
_entity_poly.entity_id
_entity_poly.type
_entity_poly.pdbx_seq_one_letter_code
_entity_poly.pdbx_strand_id
1 'polypeptide(L)'
;MPKLNSFLCAAVAFVSLLFCLGSLDRAAYARAGVGMSNPAQTALTDLTGSWQGTLDAGTVKLRLVMTFTRAADGQYNAILDSVDQGATIPTDKVTLNGDKLRVDVGKVNGFYEGVLNKDSSEIAGSWTQNGVAQPLSFKRAAAASEQNKDEAKPAPQQKPLTSPLEVMVPWTPTAMHADSKNVLVYELYITNFSGRPATLTHIEALGDGNTELARVGPNGLVTAVALIGNREAAGMDKLTIGPGQRAVVYMWVALNAGAALPANLEHRVSVKVGNYPEEITTQCARVRVGHDVLVISPPLRGDNWQAANGPSNTSGHRRTIIPIDGKGRIAQRFAIDWVQLNPDGKTYKGDPLDNKNYRAYGNEALAVADSTVVATKDGIPQNIPGENSRAVPITLETVGGNHVILDLGNGHYAFYAHLQPGSLRVKVGDHVKRGQMLGLVGNSGNSTEPHLHFHIGESNSPLGSEGIPYVFESFEAKAKADAPLVKHKMEMPTEDEIVDFGGSGR
;
A
#
# COMPACT_ATOMS: atom_id res chain seq x y z
N MET A 1 -34.79 -3.54 -11.83
CA MET A 1 -33.60 -4.18 -11.17
C MET A 1 -32.62 -3.08 -10.82
N PRO A 2 -32.56 -2.60 -9.59
CA PRO A 2 -31.56 -1.60 -9.19
C PRO A 2 -30.33 -2.29 -8.62
N LYS A 3 -29.18 -1.77 -9.02
CA LYS A 3 -27.85 -2.16 -8.57
C LYS A 3 -27.68 -1.88 -7.07
N LEU A 4 -27.32 -2.88 -6.31
CA LEU A 4 -26.93 -2.75 -4.91
C LEU A 4 -25.53 -2.11 -4.86
N ASN A 5 -25.45 -0.94 -4.25
CA ASN A 5 -24.17 -0.26 -3.97
C ASN A 5 -23.50 -0.96 -2.77
N SER A 6 -22.30 -1.43 -3.01
CA SER A 6 -21.37 -1.85 -1.97
C SER A 6 -20.99 -0.64 -1.11
N PHE A 7 -21.25 -0.71 0.20
CA PHE A 7 -20.79 0.28 1.17
C PHE A 7 -19.29 0.12 1.43
N LEU A 8 -18.56 1.14 1.07
CA LEU A 8 -17.14 1.31 1.34
C LEU A 8 -16.93 1.62 2.83
N CYS A 9 -16.17 0.79 3.53
CA CYS A 9 -15.68 1.08 4.87
C CYS A 9 -14.61 2.17 4.79
N ALA A 10 -14.93 3.40 5.17
CA ALA A 10 -14.00 4.52 5.28
C ALA A 10 -13.50 4.62 6.73
N ALA A 11 -12.23 4.43 6.95
CA ALA A 11 -11.58 4.70 8.22
C ALA A 11 -10.70 5.96 8.11
N VAL A 12 -10.93 6.87 9.05
CA VAL A 12 -10.07 7.95 9.54
C VAL A 12 -9.91 9.18 8.66
N ALA A 13 -10.74 10.20 8.94
CA ALA A 13 -10.48 11.60 8.62
C ALA A 13 -9.73 12.27 9.79
N PHE A 14 -8.64 12.98 9.50
CA PHE A 14 -8.13 14.04 10.37
C PHE A 14 -8.09 15.35 9.59
N VAL A 15 -8.93 16.26 10.02
CA VAL A 15 -8.92 17.73 10.05
C VAL A 15 -7.91 18.43 9.14
N SER A 16 -8.42 19.23 8.21
CA SER A 16 -7.81 20.50 7.80
C SER A 16 -8.88 21.54 7.49
N LEU A 17 -8.70 22.66 8.11
CA LEU A 17 -9.53 23.85 8.16
C LEU A 17 -9.53 24.63 6.85
N LEU A 18 -10.69 25.14 6.50
CA LEU A 18 -11.08 26.26 5.64
C LEU A 18 -10.00 27.28 5.20
N PHE A 19 -10.10 27.72 3.95
CA PHE A 19 -10.43 29.13 3.66
C PHE A 19 -11.11 29.30 2.28
N CYS A 20 -12.06 30.20 2.28
CA CYS A 20 -13.10 30.51 1.29
C CYS A 20 -12.64 31.42 0.14
N LEU A 21 -13.32 31.23 -1.00
CA LEU A 21 -14.03 32.21 -1.84
C LEU A 21 -13.29 33.41 -2.48
N GLY A 22 -13.43 33.50 -3.76
CA GLY A 22 -13.34 34.73 -4.54
C GLY A 22 -13.66 34.49 -6.02
N SER A 23 -14.91 34.68 -6.38
CA SER A 23 -15.45 34.59 -7.73
C SER A 23 -15.39 35.91 -8.47
N LEU A 24 -15.51 35.82 -9.83
CA LEU A 24 -15.97 36.83 -10.80
C LEU A 24 -14.91 37.89 -11.24
N ASP A 25 -14.69 38.24 -12.49
CA ASP A 25 -15.67 38.58 -13.52
C ASP A 25 -15.05 38.59 -14.94
N ARG A 26 -15.89 38.28 -15.93
CA ARG A 26 -15.64 38.52 -17.35
C ARG A 26 -15.95 39.97 -17.69
N ALA A 27 -15.07 40.62 -18.44
CA ALA A 27 -15.50 41.71 -19.33
C ALA A 27 -14.66 41.69 -20.62
N ALA A 28 -15.34 41.51 -21.71
CA ALA A 28 -14.85 41.77 -23.07
C ALA A 28 -14.92 43.28 -23.36
N TYR A 29 -13.93 43.82 -24.05
CA TYR A 29 -14.17 44.96 -24.96
C TYR A 29 -13.21 44.98 -26.14
N ALA A 30 -13.75 45.53 -27.21
CA ALA A 30 -13.37 45.42 -28.60
C ALA A 30 -12.22 46.33 -29.09
N ARG A 31 -11.69 45.92 -30.24
CA ARG A 31 -10.94 46.58 -31.30
C ARG A 31 -10.86 48.11 -31.31
N ALA A 32 -9.66 48.60 -31.53
CA ALA A 32 -9.38 49.67 -32.54
C ALA A 32 -7.99 49.50 -33.07
N GLY A 33 -7.86 49.39 -34.38
CA GLY A 33 -6.60 49.39 -35.10
C GLY A 33 -6.12 50.80 -35.34
N VAL A 34 -4.83 50.97 -35.59
CA VAL A 34 -4.21 51.82 -36.62
C VAL A 34 -2.67 51.81 -36.45
N GLY A 35 -1.95 51.67 -37.58
CA GLY A 35 -0.66 52.36 -37.77
C GLY A 35 0.59 51.51 -37.80
N MET A 36 1.01 51.20 -39.02
CA MET A 36 2.35 50.70 -39.36
C MET A 36 3.44 51.66 -38.89
N SER A 37 4.45 51.11 -38.22
CA SER A 37 5.84 51.54 -38.42
C SER A 37 6.73 50.34 -38.08
N ASN A 38 7.53 49.96 -39.03
CA ASN A 38 8.52 48.87 -38.93
C ASN A 38 9.73 49.41 -38.16
N PRO A 39 10.12 48.87 -37.03
CA PRO A 39 11.48 49.01 -36.53
C PRO A 39 12.21 47.67 -36.63
N ALA A 40 13.45 47.76 -37.00
CA ALA A 40 14.48 46.75 -37.12
C ALA A 40 14.21 45.49 -36.29
N GLN A 41 14.20 44.36 -36.92
CA GLN A 41 14.12 43.03 -36.36
C GLN A 41 15.35 42.79 -35.48
N THR A 42 15.25 43.17 -34.21
CA THR A 42 16.16 42.71 -33.14
C THR A 42 15.96 41.20 -33.07
N ALA A 43 17.02 40.45 -33.31
CA ALA A 43 17.00 38.99 -33.14
C ALA A 43 16.43 38.67 -31.75
N LEU A 44 15.28 38.00 -31.69
CA LEU A 44 14.65 37.59 -30.46
C LEU A 44 15.61 36.64 -29.72
N THR A 45 16.09 37.08 -28.60
CA THR A 45 16.94 36.30 -27.68
C THR A 45 16.12 35.08 -27.22
N ASP A 46 16.45 33.90 -27.74
CA ASP A 46 15.73 32.67 -27.36
C ASP A 46 16.53 31.88 -26.35
N LEU A 47 15.94 31.66 -25.13
CA LEU A 47 16.51 30.85 -24.09
C LEU A 47 16.17 29.36 -24.18
N THR A 48 15.24 28.99 -25.05
CA THR A 48 14.72 27.62 -25.13
C THR A 48 15.85 26.60 -25.30
N GLY A 49 15.76 25.49 -24.54
CA GLY A 49 16.73 24.41 -24.54
C GLY A 49 17.47 24.24 -23.22
N SER A 50 18.46 23.38 -23.19
CA SER A 50 19.20 23.00 -22.00
C SER A 50 20.52 23.76 -21.89
N TRP A 51 20.84 24.20 -20.68
CA TRP A 51 22.02 24.98 -20.33
C TRP A 51 22.76 24.30 -19.19
N GLN A 52 24.05 24.11 -19.32
CA GLN A 52 24.88 23.37 -18.36
C GLN A 52 25.89 24.29 -17.67
N GLY A 53 26.00 24.16 -16.36
CA GLY A 53 26.96 24.91 -15.55
C GLY A 53 27.48 24.08 -14.38
N THR A 54 28.57 24.53 -13.77
CA THR A 54 29.11 23.89 -12.54
C THR A 54 29.22 24.94 -11.46
N LEU A 55 28.47 24.71 -10.36
CA LEU A 55 28.54 25.52 -9.15
C LEU A 55 29.66 25.01 -8.26
N ASP A 56 30.60 25.88 -7.88
CA ASP A 56 31.64 25.55 -6.91
C ASP A 56 31.17 25.96 -5.51
N ALA A 57 30.75 24.96 -4.72
CA ALA A 57 30.29 25.17 -3.33
C ALA A 57 31.45 24.98 -2.31
N GLY A 58 32.68 25.21 -2.71
CA GLY A 58 33.89 25.13 -1.88
C GLY A 58 34.41 23.69 -1.74
N THR A 59 33.78 22.84 -0.98
CA THR A 59 34.19 21.43 -0.80
C THR A 59 33.62 20.50 -1.86
N VAL A 60 32.59 20.93 -2.60
CA VAL A 60 31.88 20.11 -3.60
C VAL A 60 31.62 20.96 -4.84
N LYS A 61 31.82 20.36 -6.02
CA LYS A 61 31.40 20.93 -7.29
C LYS A 61 30.12 20.26 -7.76
N LEU A 62 29.08 21.05 -8.02
CA LEU A 62 27.77 20.55 -8.43
C LEU A 62 27.53 20.90 -9.90
N ARG A 63 27.29 19.89 -10.73
CA ARG A 63 26.86 20.06 -12.11
C ARG A 63 25.37 20.39 -12.12
N LEU A 64 25.03 21.53 -12.71
CA LEU A 64 23.67 22.01 -12.83
C LEU A 64 23.25 22.06 -14.30
N VAL A 65 22.01 21.65 -14.56
CA VAL A 65 21.38 21.78 -15.87
C VAL A 65 20.10 22.58 -15.70
N MET A 66 20.00 23.71 -16.41
CA MET A 66 18.81 24.54 -16.45
C MET A 66 18.16 24.38 -17.82
N THR A 67 16.93 23.89 -17.85
CA THR A 67 16.17 23.68 -19.08
C THR A 67 15.05 24.68 -19.19
N PHE A 68 15.09 25.54 -20.21
CA PHE A 68 14.06 26.54 -20.47
C PHE A 68 13.08 26.07 -21.53
N THR A 69 11.80 26.34 -21.28
CA THR A 69 10.70 26.15 -22.22
C THR A 69 9.94 27.45 -22.37
N ARG A 70 9.41 27.72 -23.56
CA ARG A 70 8.61 28.92 -23.82
C ARG A 70 7.14 28.56 -23.82
N ALA A 71 6.35 29.25 -22.99
CA ALA A 71 4.91 29.07 -22.91
C ALA A 71 4.19 29.79 -24.08
N ALA A 72 2.93 29.47 -24.31
CA ALA A 72 2.13 30.06 -25.39
C ALA A 72 1.92 31.57 -25.26
N ASP A 73 2.04 32.12 -24.06
CA ASP A 73 1.99 33.55 -23.78
C ASP A 73 3.33 34.27 -24.00
N GLY A 74 4.38 33.52 -24.43
CA GLY A 74 5.71 34.02 -24.69
C GLY A 74 6.63 34.09 -23.47
N GLN A 75 6.15 33.74 -22.26
CA GLN A 75 6.96 33.70 -21.05
C GLN A 75 7.83 32.42 -21.02
N TYR A 76 8.94 32.48 -20.27
CA TYR A 76 9.79 31.33 -20.05
C TYR A 76 9.47 30.64 -18.72
N ASN A 77 9.43 29.31 -18.76
CA ASN A 77 9.52 28.45 -17.59
C ASN A 77 10.89 27.77 -17.59
N ALA A 78 11.38 27.40 -16.42
CA ALA A 78 12.61 26.63 -16.31
C ALA A 78 12.50 25.52 -15.28
N ILE A 79 13.36 24.51 -15.45
CA ILE A 79 13.60 23.44 -14.46
C ILE A 79 15.10 23.41 -14.22
N LEU A 80 15.49 23.33 -12.95
CA LEU A 80 16.89 23.22 -12.53
C LEU A 80 17.17 21.79 -12.04
N ASP A 81 18.04 21.08 -12.74
CA ASP A 81 18.52 19.76 -12.33
C ASP A 81 19.91 19.88 -11.70
N SER A 82 20.05 19.37 -10.48
CA SER A 82 21.34 19.14 -9.83
C SER A 82 21.77 17.69 -10.11
N VAL A 83 22.63 17.52 -11.12
CA VAL A 83 23.00 16.20 -11.66
C VAL A 83 23.68 15.31 -10.62
N ASP A 84 24.58 15.90 -9.83
CA ASP A 84 25.37 15.17 -8.83
C ASP A 84 24.56 14.82 -7.56
N GLN A 85 23.45 15.51 -7.34
CA GLN A 85 22.53 15.26 -6.23
C GLN A 85 21.29 14.47 -6.66
N GLY A 86 21.12 14.21 -7.96
CA GLY A 86 19.95 13.52 -8.51
C GLY A 86 18.63 14.28 -8.26
N ALA A 87 18.68 15.61 -8.09
CA ALA A 87 17.55 16.42 -7.71
C ALA A 87 17.07 17.29 -8.87
N THR A 88 15.76 17.22 -9.16
CA THR A 88 15.05 18.12 -10.07
C THR A 88 14.28 19.16 -9.25
N ILE A 89 14.56 20.43 -9.47
CA ILE A 89 14.04 21.54 -8.70
C ILE A 89 13.22 22.43 -9.63
N PRO A 90 11.89 22.55 -9.43
CA PRO A 90 11.07 23.48 -10.21
C PRO A 90 11.46 24.92 -9.87
N THR A 91 11.43 25.80 -10.85
CA THR A 91 11.64 27.24 -10.63
C THR A 91 10.29 27.95 -10.46
N ASP A 92 10.26 29.00 -9.64
CA ASP A 92 9.02 29.73 -9.38
C ASP A 92 8.76 30.80 -10.45
N LYS A 93 9.81 31.45 -10.95
CA LYS A 93 9.68 32.53 -11.94
C LYS A 93 10.94 32.65 -12.75
N VAL A 94 10.77 32.89 -14.06
CA VAL A 94 11.83 33.30 -14.99
C VAL A 94 11.53 34.67 -15.53
N THR A 95 12.50 35.57 -15.45
CA THR A 95 12.39 36.94 -15.98
C THR A 95 13.57 37.22 -16.89
N LEU A 96 13.31 37.60 -18.14
CA LEU A 96 14.31 38.02 -19.13
C LEU A 96 14.02 39.44 -19.56
N ASN A 97 14.93 40.39 -19.23
CA ASN A 97 14.86 41.78 -19.61
C ASN A 97 16.07 42.15 -20.49
N GLY A 98 15.88 42.15 -21.79
CA GLY A 98 16.99 42.27 -22.76
C GLY A 98 17.91 41.06 -22.67
N ASP A 99 19.13 41.26 -22.21
CA ASP A 99 20.14 40.22 -21.98
C ASP A 99 20.22 39.74 -20.53
N LYS A 100 19.49 40.37 -19.60
CA LYS A 100 19.52 40.07 -18.16
C LYS A 100 18.47 39.01 -17.82
N LEU A 101 18.95 37.89 -17.34
CA LEU A 101 18.15 36.76 -16.87
C LEU A 101 18.10 36.72 -15.34
N ARG A 102 16.91 36.50 -14.79
CA ARG A 102 16.71 36.11 -13.39
C ARG A 102 15.80 34.89 -13.32
N VAL A 103 16.20 33.91 -12.51
CA VAL A 103 15.44 32.68 -12.24
C VAL A 103 15.32 32.53 -10.74
N ASP A 104 14.09 32.59 -10.21
CA ASP A 104 13.80 32.41 -8.79
C ASP A 104 13.49 30.94 -8.51
N VAL A 105 14.08 30.39 -7.40
CA VAL A 105 14.00 28.98 -6.99
C VAL A 105 13.72 28.92 -5.49
N GLY A 106 12.49 29.25 -5.10
CA GLY A 106 12.09 29.39 -3.71
C GLY A 106 12.22 28.11 -2.89
N LYS A 107 12.05 26.94 -3.52
CA LYS A 107 12.21 25.64 -2.86
C LYS A 107 13.56 25.47 -2.15
N VAL A 108 14.60 26.14 -2.63
CA VAL A 108 15.95 26.09 -2.06
C VAL A 108 16.37 27.47 -1.50
N ASN A 109 15.43 28.39 -1.34
CA ASN A 109 15.67 29.77 -0.89
C ASN A 109 16.80 30.42 -1.69
N GLY A 110 16.76 30.31 -3.02
CA GLY A 110 17.80 30.76 -3.91
C GLY A 110 17.26 31.38 -5.20
N PHE A 111 18.15 32.03 -5.93
CA PHE A 111 17.89 32.54 -7.27
C PHE A 111 19.19 32.59 -8.08
N TYR A 112 19.04 32.56 -9.41
CA TYR A 112 20.12 32.79 -10.34
C TYR A 112 19.93 34.14 -11.04
N GLU A 113 21.00 34.94 -11.16
CA GLU A 113 21.06 36.12 -11.99
C GLU A 113 22.24 36.04 -12.93
N GLY A 114 22.02 36.32 -14.22
CA GLY A 114 23.07 36.26 -15.22
C GLY A 114 22.79 37.13 -16.42
N VAL A 115 23.80 37.29 -17.26
CA VAL A 115 23.75 38.05 -18.49
C VAL A 115 24.05 37.13 -19.66
N LEU A 116 23.15 37.10 -20.63
CA LEU A 116 23.29 36.33 -21.86
C LEU A 116 24.23 37.04 -22.81
N ASN A 117 25.20 36.34 -23.34
CA ASN A 117 26.11 36.87 -24.31
C ASN A 117 25.43 37.09 -25.70
N LYS A 118 26.08 37.87 -26.59
CA LYS A 118 25.48 38.28 -27.88
C LYS A 118 25.13 37.16 -28.81
N ASP A 119 25.81 36.03 -28.74
CA ASP A 119 25.59 34.87 -29.61
C ASP A 119 24.66 33.82 -28.92
N SER A 120 24.11 34.15 -27.77
CA SER A 120 23.19 33.29 -27.01
C SER A 120 23.74 31.89 -26.69
N SER A 121 25.05 31.78 -26.49
CA SER A 121 25.75 30.53 -26.19
C SER A 121 26.13 30.37 -24.71
N GLU A 122 26.21 31.49 -23.95
CA GLU A 122 26.60 31.51 -22.55
C GLU A 122 25.78 32.52 -21.76
N ILE A 123 25.40 32.15 -20.52
CA ILE A 123 24.83 33.05 -19.50
C ILE A 123 25.85 33.12 -18.36
N ALA A 124 26.55 34.24 -18.25
CA ALA A 124 27.50 34.47 -17.17
C ALA A 124 26.78 35.12 -15.99
N GLY A 125 26.91 34.56 -14.77
CA GLY A 125 26.15 35.08 -13.64
C GLY A 125 26.57 34.53 -12.29
N SER A 126 25.63 34.58 -11.34
CA SER A 126 25.80 34.07 -9.99
C SER A 126 24.55 33.35 -9.50
N TRP A 127 24.76 32.32 -8.73
CA TRP A 127 23.76 31.65 -7.90
C TRP A 127 23.81 32.25 -6.51
N THR A 128 22.67 32.72 -6.02
CA THR A 128 22.54 33.20 -4.64
C THR A 128 21.63 32.26 -3.88
N GLN A 129 22.11 31.73 -2.76
CA GLN A 129 21.31 30.89 -1.87
C GLN A 129 21.55 31.26 -0.42
N ASN A 130 20.48 31.42 0.37
CA ASN A 130 20.54 31.85 1.76
C ASN A 130 21.38 33.15 1.96
N GLY A 131 21.36 34.07 0.98
CA GLY A 131 22.09 35.31 1.00
C GLY A 131 23.57 35.23 0.61
N VAL A 132 24.08 34.07 0.25
CA VAL A 132 25.45 33.87 -0.22
C VAL A 132 25.46 33.72 -1.74
N ALA A 133 26.19 34.62 -2.42
CA ALA A 133 26.32 34.58 -3.89
C ALA A 133 27.60 33.83 -4.31
N GLN A 134 27.49 32.97 -5.31
CA GLN A 134 28.60 32.20 -5.89
C GLN A 134 28.60 32.35 -7.41
N PRO A 135 29.74 32.50 -8.05
CA PRO A 135 29.84 32.61 -9.50
C PRO A 135 29.30 31.29 -10.16
N LEU A 136 28.48 31.45 -11.19
CA LEU A 136 27.96 30.35 -11.97
C LEU A 136 27.69 30.81 -13.40
N SER A 137 28.32 30.16 -14.36
CA SER A 137 28.02 30.39 -15.78
C SER A 137 27.36 29.15 -16.35
N PHE A 138 26.32 29.35 -17.16
CA PHE A 138 25.67 28.30 -17.94
C PHE A 138 26.05 28.44 -19.40
N LYS A 139 26.48 27.33 -20.01
CA LYS A 139 26.70 27.23 -21.47
C LYS A 139 25.56 26.47 -22.09
N ARG A 140 25.11 26.94 -23.26
CA ARG A 140 24.07 26.25 -24.02
C ARG A 140 24.59 24.88 -24.43
N ALA A 141 23.83 23.83 -24.09
CA ALA A 141 24.10 22.50 -24.63
C ALA A 141 23.89 22.57 -26.15
N ALA A 142 24.88 22.11 -26.94
CA ALA A 142 24.78 22.12 -28.39
C ALA A 142 23.50 21.39 -28.82
N ALA A 143 22.64 22.06 -29.58
CA ALA A 143 21.57 21.40 -30.29
C ALA A 143 22.21 20.35 -31.21
N ALA A 144 21.78 19.11 -31.12
CA ALA A 144 22.21 18.07 -32.05
C ALA A 144 21.84 18.54 -33.45
N SER A 145 22.82 19.04 -34.22
CA SER A 145 22.65 19.41 -35.59
C SER A 145 22.31 18.15 -36.39
N GLU A 146 21.21 18.20 -37.14
CA GLU A 146 20.84 17.18 -38.15
C GLU A 146 21.82 17.19 -39.33
N GLN A 147 23.09 16.92 -39.09
CA GLN A 147 24.08 16.67 -40.17
C GLN A 147 25.22 15.84 -39.57
N ASN A 148 25.00 14.56 -39.46
CA ASN A 148 25.91 13.47 -39.81
C ASN A 148 25.17 12.16 -39.51
N LYS A 149 24.52 11.63 -40.55
CA LYS A 149 24.14 10.22 -40.62
C LYS A 149 25.38 9.40 -40.94
N ASP A 150 26.35 9.43 -40.04
CA ASP A 150 27.38 8.40 -39.92
C ASP A 150 27.57 8.15 -38.43
N GLU A 151 26.95 7.11 -37.99
CA GLU A 151 27.17 6.28 -36.82
C GLU A 151 28.05 6.84 -35.68
N ALA A 152 27.56 7.83 -34.94
CA ALA A 152 27.84 7.84 -33.49
C ALA A 152 26.74 7.00 -32.82
N LYS A 153 26.97 5.70 -32.74
CA LYS A 153 26.26 4.80 -31.86
C LYS A 153 26.11 5.51 -30.51
N PRO A 154 24.88 5.75 -29.96
CA PRO A 154 24.77 6.38 -28.67
C PRO A 154 25.65 5.60 -27.71
N ALA A 155 26.47 6.32 -26.92
CA ALA A 155 27.31 5.68 -25.92
C ALA A 155 26.40 4.71 -25.13
N PRO A 156 26.74 3.42 -25.03
CA PRO A 156 25.87 2.44 -24.44
C PRO A 156 25.54 2.96 -23.04
N GLN A 157 24.25 3.25 -22.83
CA GLN A 157 23.76 3.56 -21.47
C GLN A 157 24.14 2.32 -20.66
N GLN A 158 25.13 2.46 -19.77
CA GLN A 158 25.59 1.35 -18.97
C GLN A 158 24.40 0.81 -18.24
N LYS A 159 24.00 -0.41 -18.56
CA LYS A 159 23.02 -1.19 -17.81
C LYS A 159 23.50 -1.19 -16.37
N PRO A 160 22.64 -0.86 -15.39
CA PRO A 160 23.07 -0.95 -13.99
C PRO A 160 23.61 -2.34 -13.75
N LEU A 161 24.82 -2.44 -13.18
CA LEU A 161 25.50 -3.71 -12.92
C LEU A 161 24.74 -4.56 -11.90
N THR A 162 23.85 -3.93 -11.13
CA THR A 162 23.06 -4.58 -10.07
C THR A 162 21.64 -4.06 -10.12
N SER A 163 20.68 -4.87 -9.58
CA SER A 163 19.31 -4.42 -9.37
C SER A 163 19.27 -3.23 -8.42
N PRO A 164 18.47 -2.19 -8.73
CA PRO A 164 18.29 -1.08 -7.82
C PRO A 164 17.33 -1.42 -6.67
N LEU A 165 16.77 -2.63 -6.64
CA LEU A 165 15.75 -3.04 -5.68
C LEU A 165 16.33 -3.97 -4.62
N GLU A 166 15.96 -3.71 -3.37
CA GLU A 166 15.95 -4.74 -2.33
C GLU A 166 14.58 -5.42 -2.33
N VAL A 167 14.57 -6.75 -2.34
CA VAL A 167 13.33 -7.54 -2.29
C VAL A 167 13.44 -8.55 -1.16
N MET A 168 12.46 -8.54 -0.27
CA MET A 168 12.40 -9.44 0.88
C MET A 168 11.03 -10.10 0.99
N VAL A 169 11.00 -11.34 1.48
CA VAL A 169 9.82 -11.98 2.05
C VAL A 169 9.97 -11.87 3.58
N PRO A 170 9.26 -10.95 4.24
CA PRO A 170 9.46 -10.65 5.67
C PRO A 170 9.04 -11.80 6.59
N TRP A 171 8.10 -12.62 6.12
CA TRP A 171 7.58 -13.78 6.84
C TRP A 171 7.49 -15.00 5.93
N THR A 172 8.05 -16.12 6.36
CA THR A 172 8.06 -17.37 5.59
C THR A 172 6.65 -17.89 5.34
N PRO A 173 6.23 -18.11 4.08
CA PRO A 173 4.91 -18.66 3.78
C PRO A 173 4.81 -20.11 4.22
N THR A 174 3.67 -20.46 4.80
CA THR A 174 3.29 -21.85 5.04
C THR A 174 2.17 -22.24 4.08
N ALA A 175 2.31 -23.39 3.40
CA ALA A 175 1.29 -23.87 2.50
C ALA A 175 0.03 -24.25 3.27
N MET A 176 -1.12 -23.78 2.80
CA MET A 176 -2.43 -24.13 3.36
C MET A 176 -3.40 -24.49 2.24
N HIS A 177 -4.51 -25.13 2.58
CA HIS A 177 -5.58 -25.40 1.66
C HIS A 177 -6.68 -24.34 1.76
N ALA A 178 -7.03 -23.71 0.64
CA ALA A 178 -8.10 -22.73 0.51
C ALA A 178 -8.64 -22.74 -0.93
N ASP A 179 -9.92 -22.46 -1.15
CA ASP A 179 -10.57 -22.57 -2.47
C ASP A 179 -10.31 -23.89 -3.18
N SER A 180 -10.28 -24.99 -2.42
CA SER A 180 -9.98 -26.35 -2.92
C SER A 180 -8.59 -26.49 -3.57
N LYS A 181 -7.63 -25.62 -3.22
CA LYS A 181 -6.26 -25.60 -3.73
C LYS A 181 -5.25 -25.46 -2.60
N ASN A 182 -4.04 -25.93 -2.85
CA ASN A 182 -2.90 -25.50 -2.04
C ASN A 182 -2.53 -24.08 -2.42
N VAL A 183 -2.40 -23.21 -1.44
CA VAL A 183 -2.05 -21.79 -1.64
C VAL A 183 -0.88 -21.38 -0.77
N LEU A 184 -0.05 -20.47 -1.29
CA LEU A 184 0.98 -19.76 -0.55
C LEU A 184 0.57 -18.29 -0.46
N VAL A 185 0.40 -17.80 0.76
CA VAL A 185 -0.05 -16.42 1.04
C VAL A 185 1.06 -15.71 1.81
N TYR A 186 1.63 -14.67 1.21
CA TYR A 186 2.76 -13.93 1.76
C TYR A 186 2.90 -12.55 1.10
N GLU A 187 3.83 -11.75 1.58
CA GLU A 187 4.14 -10.43 1.02
C GLU A 187 5.58 -10.34 0.55
N LEU A 188 5.79 -9.57 -0.54
CA LEU A 188 7.08 -9.06 -0.92
C LEU A 188 7.23 -7.61 -0.48
N TYR A 189 8.29 -7.30 0.24
CA TYR A 189 8.70 -5.93 0.52
C TYR A 189 9.75 -5.53 -0.49
N ILE A 190 9.45 -4.53 -1.31
CA ILE A 190 10.31 -4.06 -2.39
C ILE A 190 10.70 -2.60 -2.10
N THR A 191 11.97 -2.37 -1.83
CA THR A 191 12.51 -1.03 -1.58
C THR A 191 13.36 -0.58 -2.77
N ASN A 192 13.09 0.60 -3.29
CA ASN A 192 13.87 1.19 -4.37
C ASN A 192 15.05 1.99 -3.79
N PHE A 193 16.27 1.47 -3.96
CA PHE A 193 17.51 2.11 -3.52
C PHE A 193 18.14 3.04 -4.58
N SER A 194 17.54 3.15 -5.75
CA SER A 194 18.04 4.09 -6.77
C SER A 194 17.55 5.52 -6.53
N GLY A 195 18.24 6.49 -7.10
CA GLY A 195 17.77 7.88 -7.16
C GLY A 195 16.68 8.15 -8.22
N ARG A 196 16.10 7.11 -8.83
CA ARG A 196 15.11 7.21 -9.91
C ARG A 196 13.87 6.38 -9.59
N PRO A 197 12.68 6.77 -10.05
CA PRO A 197 11.49 5.93 -9.93
C PRO A 197 11.69 4.57 -10.62
N ALA A 198 11.22 3.50 -9.98
CA ALA A 198 11.21 2.14 -10.52
C ALA A 198 9.77 1.66 -10.66
N THR A 199 9.33 1.38 -11.88
CA THR A 199 7.97 0.94 -12.18
C THR A 199 7.95 -0.58 -12.35
N LEU A 200 7.20 -1.27 -11.48
CA LEU A 200 6.99 -2.72 -11.58
C LEU A 200 6.25 -3.08 -12.85
N THR A 201 6.75 -4.06 -13.59
CA THR A 201 6.14 -4.56 -14.82
C THR A 201 5.54 -5.94 -14.63
N HIS A 202 6.24 -6.85 -13.96
CA HIS A 202 5.70 -8.14 -13.56
C HIS A 202 6.52 -8.77 -12.43
N ILE A 203 5.90 -9.73 -11.75
CA ILE A 203 6.54 -10.55 -10.72
C ILE A 203 6.21 -12.01 -11.01
N GLU A 204 7.22 -12.86 -10.98
CA GLU A 204 7.09 -14.31 -11.03
C GLU A 204 7.39 -14.91 -9.66
N ALA A 205 6.55 -15.82 -9.23
CA ALA A 205 6.85 -16.71 -8.10
C ALA A 205 7.35 -18.03 -8.65
N LEU A 206 8.51 -18.48 -8.19
CA LEU A 206 9.22 -19.67 -8.67
C LEU A 206 9.35 -20.67 -7.54
N GLY A 207 9.02 -21.91 -7.81
CA GLY A 207 9.31 -23.06 -6.94
C GLY A 207 10.68 -23.69 -7.21
N ASP A 208 10.89 -24.86 -6.65
CA ASP A 208 12.12 -25.62 -6.84
C ASP A 208 12.43 -25.84 -8.32
N GLY A 209 13.72 -25.76 -8.67
CA GLY A 209 14.18 -25.88 -10.05
C GLY A 209 13.76 -24.75 -10.97
N ASN A 210 13.41 -23.57 -10.44
CA ASN A 210 12.88 -22.41 -11.18
C ASN A 210 11.53 -22.68 -11.88
N THR A 211 10.73 -23.60 -11.36
CA THR A 211 9.38 -23.86 -11.87
C THR A 211 8.50 -22.65 -11.61
N GLU A 212 7.92 -22.04 -12.65
CA GLU A 212 6.97 -20.94 -12.50
C GLU A 212 5.69 -21.44 -11.83
N LEU A 213 5.38 -20.88 -10.64
CA LEU A 213 4.16 -21.17 -9.89
C LEU A 213 3.07 -20.14 -10.18
N ALA A 214 3.46 -18.89 -10.35
CA ALA A 214 2.56 -17.79 -10.69
C ALA A 214 3.32 -16.65 -11.36
N ARG A 215 2.61 -15.92 -12.23
CA ARG A 215 3.07 -14.66 -12.83
C ARG A 215 2.00 -13.60 -12.64
N VAL A 216 2.38 -12.44 -12.10
CA VAL A 216 1.50 -11.30 -11.89
C VAL A 216 1.97 -10.15 -12.77
N GLY A 217 1.19 -9.85 -13.80
CA GLY A 217 1.43 -8.71 -14.70
C GLY A 217 0.82 -7.40 -14.18
N PRO A 218 0.93 -6.28 -14.94
CA PRO A 218 0.56 -4.94 -14.46
C PRO A 218 -0.87 -4.86 -13.91
N ASN A 219 -1.85 -5.43 -14.58
CA ASN A 219 -3.26 -5.39 -14.14
C ASN A 219 -3.46 -6.11 -12.79
N GLY A 220 -2.81 -7.24 -12.56
CA GLY A 220 -2.83 -7.94 -11.27
C GLY A 220 -2.05 -7.19 -10.20
N LEU A 221 -0.91 -6.58 -10.57
CA LEU A 221 -0.09 -5.80 -9.64
C LEU A 221 -0.83 -4.57 -9.11
N VAL A 222 -1.66 -3.88 -9.92
CA VAL A 222 -2.45 -2.72 -9.45
C VAL A 222 -3.32 -3.08 -8.24
N THR A 223 -3.89 -4.29 -8.20
CA THR A 223 -4.65 -4.76 -7.04
C THR A 223 -3.79 -5.34 -5.93
N ALA A 224 -2.61 -5.88 -6.27
CA ALA A 224 -1.72 -6.53 -5.31
C ALA A 224 -0.75 -5.58 -4.59
N VAL A 225 -0.49 -4.38 -5.11
CA VAL A 225 0.51 -3.45 -4.56
C VAL A 225 -0.10 -2.43 -3.61
N ALA A 226 0.63 -2.11 -2.54
CA ALA A 226 0.44 -0.90 -1.73
C ALA A 226 1.78 -0.18 -1.54
N LEU A 227 1.80 1.13 -1.74
CA LEU A 227 2.97 1.97 -1.48
C LEU A 227 2.96 2.44 -0.03
N ILE A 228 4.03 2.17 0.71
CA ILE A 228 4.16 2.65 2.09
C ILE A 228 4.34 4.18 2.06
N GLY A 229 3.54 4.88 2.89
CA GLY A 229 3.57 6.34 2.99
C GLY A 229 2.82 7.08 1.86
N ASN A 230 2.32 6.38 0.83
CA ASN A 230 1.51 6.99 -0.23
C ASN A 230 0.20 6.21 -0.42
N ARG A 231 -0.81 6.54 0.39
CA ARG A 231 -2.15 5.91 0.34
C ARG A 231 -3.02 6.44 -0.80
N GLU A 232 -2.67 7.58 -1.39
CA GLU A 232 -3.44 8.24 -2.44
C GLU A 232 -3.12 7.70 -3.84
N ALA A 233 -2.00 6.99 -3.99
CA ALA A 233 -1.65 6.37 -5.26
C ALA A 233 -2.77 5.43 -5.74
N ALA A 234 -3.22 5.61 -6.97
CA ALA A 234 -4.30 4.85 -7.58
C ALA A 234 -3.91 4.27 -8.94
N GLY A 235 -4.60 3.22 -9.38
CA GLY A 235 -4.35 2.64 -10.70
C GLY A 235 -2.90 2.27 -10.92
N MET A 236 -2.39 2.56 -12.11
CA MET A 236 -1.01 2.24 -12.53
C MET A 236 0.08 3.00 -11.75
N ASP A 237 -0.26 4.13 -11.12
CA ASP A 237 0.69 4.91 -10.32
C ASP A 237 1.18 4.13 -9.09
N LYS A 238 0.39 3.19 -8.59
CA LYS A 238 0.80 2.27 -7.52
C LYS A 238 2.02 1.41 -7.88
N LEU A 239 2.27 1.18 -9.16
CA LEU A 239 3.36 0.35 -9.63
C LEU A 239 4.71 1.09 -9.62
N THR A 240 4.70 2.41 -9.46
CA THR A 240 5.90 3.23 -9.49
C THR A 240 6.40 3.51 -8.08
N ILE A 241 7.52 2.86 -7.74
CA ILE A 241 8.19 2.99 -6.44
C ILE A 241 9.19 4.14 -6.54
N GLY A 242 8.95 5.22 -5.82
CA GLY A 242 9.87 6.37 -5.76
C GLY A 242 11.21 6.03 -5.10
N PRO A 243 12.23 6.91 -5.26
CA PRO A 243 13.52 6.76 -4.58
C PRO A 243 13.34 6.64 -3.05
N GLY A 244 13.96 5.63 -2.43
CA GLY A 244 13.86 5.35 -1.00
C GLY A 244 12.49 4.84 -0.54
N GLN A 245 11.51 4.73 -1.42
CA GLN A 245 10.16 4.27 -1.10
C GLN A 245 10.11 2.74 -1.07
N ARG A 246 9.20 2.22 -0.24
CA ARG A 246 8.87 0.80 -0.17
C ARG A 246 7.47 0.52 -0.71
N ALA A 247 7.36 -0.50 -1.56
CA ALA A 247 6.11 -1.14 -1.94
C ALA A 247 5.95 -2.46 -1.17
N VAL A 248 4.70 -2.82 -0.90
CA VAL A 248 4.32 -4.15 -0.42
C VAL A 248 3.48 -4.80 -1.50
N VAL A 249 3.86 -5.99 -1.93
CA VAL A 249 3.11 -6.79 -2.91
C VAL A 249 2.50 -7.97 -2.20
N TYR A 250 1.17 -8.03 -2.18
CA TYR A 250 0.39 -9.11 -1.57
C TYR A 250 0.27 -10.26 -2.55
N MET A 251 0.96 -11.35 -2.27
CA MET A 251 0.99 -12.55 -3.13
C MET A 251 -0.02 -13.59 -2.63
N TRP A 252 -0.81 -14.10 -3.57
CA TRP A 252 -1.68 -15.26 -3.38
C TRP A 252 -1.38 -16.23 -4.51
N VAL A 253 -0.57 -17.24 -4.23
CA VAL A 253 -0.09 -18.20 -5.21
C VAL A 253 -0.86 -19.50 -5.04
N ALA A 254 -1.85 -19.70 -5.90
CA ALA A 254 -2.60 -20.96 -5.95
C ALA A 254 -1.86 -21.97 -6.82
N LEU A 255 -1.54 -23.11 -6.24
CA LEU A 255 -0.85 -24.18 -6.95
C LEU A 255 -1.84 -24.98 -7.81
N ASN A 256 -1.36 -25.48 -8.94
CA ASN A 256 -2.16 -26.34 -9.81
C ASN A 256 -2.56 -27.63 -9.07
N ALA A 257 -3.72 -28.18 -9.41
CA ALA A 257 -4.20 -29.43 -8.83
C ALA A 257 -3.16 -30.55 -9.02
N GLY A 258 -2.81 -31.24 -7.93
CA GLY A 258 -1.81 -32.30 -7.93
C GLY A 258 -0.35 -31.86 -8.01
N ALA A 259 -0.06 -30.54 -8.05
CA ALA A 259 1.29 -30.04 -7.97
C ALA A 259 1.89 -30.35 -6.58
N ALA A 260 3.15 -30.80 -6.57
CA ALA A 260 3.90 -30.95 -5.33
C ALA A 260 4.12 -29.58 -4.67
N LEU A 261 4.05 -29.51 -3.35
CA LEU A 261 4.40 -28.32 -2.60
C LEU A 261 5.91 -28.05 -2.76
N PRO A 262 6.32 -26.83 -3.13
CA PRO A 262 7.73 -26.51 -3.26
C PRO A 262 8.39 -26.44 -1.87
N ALA A 263 9.62 -26.90 -1.76
CA ALA A 263 10.43 -26.75 -0.54
C ALA A 263 10.95 -25.30 -0.39
N ASN A 264 11.15 -24.62 -1.52
CA ASN A 264 11.64 -23.24 -1.58
C ASN A 264 10.79 -22.42 -2.55
N LEU A 265 10.72 -21.15 -2.24
CA LEU A 265 10.12 -20.12 -3.06
C LEU A 265 11.18 -19.08 -3.40
N GLU A 266 11.21 -18.63 -4.65
CA GLU A 266 12.09 -17.56 -5.14
C GLU A 266 11.29 -16.66 -6.10
N HIS A 267 11.80 -15.48 -6.42
CA HIS A 267 11.06 -14.51 -7.22
C HIS A 267 11.92 -13.94 -8.33
N ARG A 268 11.29 -13.66 -9.49
CA ARG A 268 11.82 -12.73 -10.48
C ARG A 268 10.98 -11.47 -10.44
N VAL A 269 11.62 -10.34 -10.17
CA VAL A 269 10.98 -9.03 -10.13
C VAL A 269 11.51 -8.21 -11.28
N SER A 270 10.62 -7.75 -12.15
CA SER A 270 10.95 -6.96 -13.34
C SER A 270 10.46 -5.52 -13.19
N VAL A 271 11.33 -4.58 -13.54
CA VAL A 271 11.07 -3.14 -13.39
C VAL A 271 11.64 -2.34 -14.56
N LYS A 272 10.99 -1.22 -14.87
CA LYS A 272 11.56 -0.11 -15.65
C LYS A 272 12.05 0.97 -14.69
N VAL A 273 13.28 1.43 -14.86
CA VAL A 273 13.91 2.40 -13.95
C VAL A 273 14.17 3.72 -14.69
N GLY A 274 13.44 4.77 -14.31
CA GLY A 274 13.56 6.09 -14.94
C GLY A 274 13.52 6.00 -16.46
N ASN A 275 14.51 6.59 -17.11
CA ASN A 275 14.62 6.62 -18.58
C ASN A 275 15.49 5.50 -19.14
N TYR A 276 15.83 4.45 -18.38
CA TYR A 276 16.56 3.32 -18.94
C TYR A 276 15.68 2.60 -19.97
N PRO A 277 16.21 2.31 -21.17
CA PRO A 277 15.41 1.73 -22.24
C PRO A 277 15.04 0.26 -21.98
N GLU A 278 15.84 -0.44 -21.21
CA GLU A 278 15.67 -1.86 -20.94
C GLU A 278 14.97 -2.10 -19.59
N GLU A 279 14.17 -3.15 -19.56
CA GLU A 279 13.62 -3.71 -18.32
C GLU A 279 14.72 -4.45 -17.57
N ILE A 280 14.77 -4.26 -16.25
CA ILE A 280 15.69 -4.95 -15.37
C ILE A 280 14.92 -6.06 -14.65
N THR A 281 15.34 -7.29 -14.82
CA THR A 281 14.81 -8.45 -14.10
C THR A 281 15.82 -8.96 -13.10
N THR A 282 15.38 -9.16 -11.86
CA THR A 282 16.20 -9.65 -10.76
C THR A 282 15.59 -10.90 -10.18
N GLN A 283 16.37 -11.97 -10.07
CA GLN A 283 16.02 -13.17 -9.31
C GLN A 283 16.47 -12.99 -7.85
N CYS A 284 15.55 -13.16 -6.89
CA CYS A 284 15.77 -12.69 -5.52
C CYS A 284 14.78 -13.30 -4.52
N ALA A 285 14.95 -12.94 -3.24
CA ALA A 285 14.04 -13.23 -2.13
C ALA A 285 13.72 -14.74 -2.00
N ARG A 286 14.78 -15.58 -1.99
CA ARG A 286 14.64 -17.02 -1.76
C ARG A 286 14.32 -17.30 -0.30
N VAL A 287 13.24 -18.05 -0.05
CA VAL A 287 12.80 -18.49 1.28
C VAL A 287 12.36 -19.94 1.26
N ARG A 288 12.38 -20.59 2.43
CA ARG A 288 11.75 -21.89 2.60
C ARG A 288 10.23 -21.76 2.60
N VAL A 289 9.54 -22.83 2.27
CA VAL A 289 8.09 -22.95 2.43
C VAL A 289 7.82 -23.86 3.62
N GLY A 290 6.95 -23.41 4.54
CA GLY A 290 6.43 -24.25 5.62
C GLY A 290 5.36 -25.20 5.08
N HIS A 291 5.34 -26.41 5.63
CA HIS A 291 4.39 -27.46 5.19
C HIS A 291 3.41 -27.85 6.31
N ASP A 292 3.70 -27.45 7.54
CA ASP A 292 2.93 -27.81 8.73
C ASP A 292 1.97 -26.67 9.09
N VAL A 293 0.80 -26.66 8.44
CA VAL A 293 -0.26 -25.70 8.78
C VAL A 293 -0.98 -26.12 10.05
N LEU A 294 -1.30 -25.15 10.91
CA LEU A 294 -2.03 -25.39 12.15
C LEU A 294 -3.48 -25.83 11.86
N VAL A 295 -3.90 -26.93 12.48
CA VAL A 295 -5.28 -27.45 12.39
C VAL A 295 -6.01 -27.11 13.67
N ILE A 296 -7.20 -26.51 13.54
CA ILE A 296 -8.03 -26.10 14.69
C ILE A 296 -9.49 -26.55 14.51
N SER A 297 -10.24 -26.56 15.62
CA SER A 297 -11.69 -26.66 15.55
C SER A 297 -12.34 -25.30 15.33
N PRO A 298 -13.63 -25.23 14.92
CA PRO A 298 -14.35 -23.97 14.78
C PRO A 298 -14.40 -23.16 16.08
N PRO A 299 -14.29 -21.82 16.01
CA PRO A 299 -14.43 -20.92 17.16
C PRO A 299 -15.90 -20.64 17.52
N LEU A 300 -16.84 -21.12 16.73
CA LEU A 300 -18.28 -20.89 16.80
C LEU A 300 -19.06 -22.18 16.46
N ARG A 301 -20.37 -22.17 16.69
CA ARG A 301 -21.32 -23.21 16.27
C ARG A 301 -22.44 -22.61 15.41
N GLY A 302 -23.16 -23.48 14.69
CA GLY A 302 -24.33 -23.12 13.92
C GLY A 302 -24.02 -22.69 12.51
N ASP A 303 -25.04 -22.18 11.85
CA ASP A 303 -25.09 -21.96 10.41
C ASP A 303 -24.95 -20.47 10.01
N ASN A 304 -24.75 -20.26 8.71
CA ASN A 304 -24.76 -18.95 8.05
C ASN A 304 -23.76 -17.94 8.62
N TRP A 305 -22.60 -18.39 9.07
CA TRP A 305 -21.49 -17.53 9.42
C TRP A 305 -20.75 -17.08 8.17
N GLN A 306 -20.74 -15.77 7.91
CA GLN A 306 -19.95 -15.19 6.82
C GLN A 306 -18.54 -14.87 7.30
N ALA A 307 -17.55 -15.30 6.55
CA ALA A 307 -16.13 -14.95 6.75
C ALA A 307 -15.84 -13.52 6.25
N ALA A 308 -16.47 -12.50 6.88
CA ALA A 308 -16.29 -11.11 6.50
C ALA A 308 -14.84 -10.67 6.75
N ASN A 309 -14.29 -9.79 5.89
CA ASN A 309 -12.88 -9.40 5.91
C ASN A 309 -11.90 -10.59 5.99
N GLY A 310 -12.34 -11.76 5.54
CA GLY A 310 -11.58 -12.99 5.58
C GLY A 310 -10.32 -12.96 4.70
N PRO A 311 -9.54 -14.06 4.68
CA PRO A 311 -8.29 -14.09 3.93
C PRO A 311 -8.50 -13.88 2.42
N SER A 312 -7.91 -12.80 1.91
CA SER A 312 -7.84 -12.46 0.49
C SER A 312 -6.70 -11.48 0.22
N ASN A 313 -6.43 -11.15 -1.05
CA ASN A 313 -5.46 -10.10 -1.38
C ASN A 313 -5.99 -8.68 -1.14
N THR A 314 -7.30 -8.52 -0.99
CA THR A 314 -7.99 -7.23 -0.84
C THR A 314 -8.47 -6.97 0.59
N SER A 315 -8.46 -7.98 1.44
CA SER A 315 -8.89 -7.90 2.84
C SER A 315 -8.23 -6.73 3.58
N GLY A 316 -9.04 -5.93 4.25
CA GLY A 316 -8.58 -4.83 5.10
C GLY A 316 -7.66 -5.31 6.21
N HIS A 317 -7.92 -6.47 6.79
CA HIS A 317 -7.08 -7.12 7.79
C HIS A 317 -5.66 -7.36 7.27
N ARG A 318 -5.53 -8.03 6.14
CA ARG A 318 -4.23 -8.34 5.56
C ARG A 318 -3.47 -7.09 5.10
N ARG A 319 -4.17 -6.06 4.65
CA ARG A 319 -3.55 -4.81 4.19
C ARG A 319 -3.19 -3.83 5.31
N THR A 320 -3.47 -4.20 6.54
CA THR A 320 -3.12 -3.39 7.71
C THR A 320 -1.74 -3.79 8.23
N ILE A 321 -0.72 -2.99 7.88
CA ILE A 321 0.64 -3.11 8.41
C ILE A 321 0.78 -2.11 9.54
N ILE A 322 1.08 -2.60 10.74
CA ILE A 322 1.22 -1.77 11.94
C ILE A 322 2.67 -1.86 12.44
N PRO A 323 3.39 -0.72 12.55
CA PRO A 323 4.70 -0.69 13.17
C PRO A 323 4.57 -0.76 14.69
N ILE A 324 5.00 -1.87 15.29
CA ILE A 324 5.06 -2.08 16.73
C ILE A 324 6.50 -2.46 17.07
N ASP A 325 7.07 -1.81 18.07
CA ASP A 325 8.46 -2.00 18.52
C ASP A 325 9.47 -1.94 17.36
N GLY A 326 9.26 -1.00 16.44
CA GLY A 326 10.14 -0.77 15.30
C GLY A 326 10.02 -1.79 14.16
N LYS A 327 9.05 -2.70 14.20
CA LYS A 327 8.82 -3.71 13.16
C LYS A 327 7.41 -3.58 12.59
N GLY A 328 7.29 -3.46 11.25
CA GLY A 328 6.01 -3.55 10.56
C GLY A 328 5.50 -4.98 10.58
N ARG A 329 4.31 -5.20 11.14
CA ARG A 329 3.68 -6.52 11.31
C ARG A 329 2.33 -6.57 10.60
N ILE A 330 1.95 -7.75 10.13
CA ILE A 330 0.62 -8.05 9.59
C ILE A 330 0.00 -9.13 10.48
N ALA A 331 -0.38 -8.76 11.68
CA ALA A 331 -0.95 -9.68 12.68
C ALA A 331 -2.26 -10.32 12.18
N GLN A 332 -3.02 -9.58 11.43
CA GLN A 332 -4.34 -9.97 10.94
C GLN A 332 -4.32 -10.56 9.52
N ARG A 333 -3.16 -11.11 9.06
CA ARG A 333 -3.01 -11.69 7.70
C ARG A 333 -4.07 -12.72 7.34
N PHE A 334 -4.50 -13.50 8.33
CA PHE A 334 -5.49 -14.58 8.19
C PHE A 334 -6.69 -14.38 9.14
N ALA A 335 -6.94 -13.14 9.55
CA ALA A 335 -8.07 -12.84 10.41
C ALA A 335 -9.40 -12.94 9.67
N ILE A 336 -10.43 -13.31 10.41
CA ILE A 336 -11.83 -13.38 9.96
C ILE A 336 -12.70 -12.65 10.97
N ASP A 337 -13.57 -11.77 10.48
CA ASP A 337 -14.68 -11.19 11.23
C ASP A 337 -15.93 -12.06 10.98
N TRP A 338 -16.27 -12.91 11.95
CA TRP A 338 -17.40 -13.81 11.84
C TRP A 338 -18.71 -13.06 12.14
N VAL A 339 -19.42 -12.62 11.12
CA VAL A 339 -20.79 -12.14 11.20
C VAL A 339 -21.78 -13.25 10.87
N GLN A 340 -22.99 -13.24 11.44
CA GLN A 340 -23.98 -14.28 11.18
C GLN A 340 -25.17 -13.71 10.39
N LEU A 341 -25.47 -14.31 9.25
CA LEU A 341 -26.52 -13.86 8.33
C LEU A 341 -27.89 -14.44 8.67
N ASN A 342 -28.90 -13.62 8.61
CA ASN A 342 -30.30 -14.04 8.55
C ASN A 342 -30.62 -14.61 7.15
N PRO A 343 -31.76 -15.33 6.98
CA PRO A 343 -32.13 -15.85 5.66
C PRO A 343 -32.30 -14.80 4.56
N ASP A 344 -32.50 -13.54 4.91
CA ASP A 344 -32.57 -12.40 3.98
C ASP A 344 -31.18 -11.80 3.63
N GLY A 345 -30.10 -12.39 4.12
CA GLY A 345 -28.72 -11.97 3.88
C GLY A 345 -28.26 -10.79 4.73
N LYS A 346 -29.07 -10.34 5.71
CA LYS A 346 -28.70 -9.27 6.64
C LYS A 346 -28.11 -9.85 7.92
N THR A 347 -27.25 -9.08 8.59
CA THR A 347 -26.67 -9.45 9.89
C THR A 347 -27.62 -9.22 11.06
N TYR A 348 -28.65 -8.39 10.87
CA TYR A 348 -29.62 -8.01 11.91
C TYR A 348 -31.07 -8.14 11.45
N LYS A 349 -32.00 -8.17 12.42
CA LYS A 349 -33.47 -8.11 12.21
C LYS A 349 -34.09 -7.16 13.22
N GLY A 350 -34.69 -6.07 12.74
CA GLY A 350 -35.26 -5.02 13.59
C GLY A 350 -34.43 -3.74 13.56
N ASP A 351 -34.31 -3.06 14.70
CA ASP A 351 -33.51 -1.83 14.82
C ASP A 351 -32.01 -2.12 14.66
N PRO A 352 -31.34 -1.55 13.63
CA PRO A 352 -29.93 -1.75 13.39
C PRO A 352 -29.02 -1.11 14.44
N LEU A 353 -29.53 -0.24 15.30
CA LEU A 353 -28.77 0.41 16.37
C LEU A 353 -28.75 -0.38 17.69
N ASP A 354 -29.49 -1.48 17.77
CA ASP A 354 -29.48 -2.38 18.94
C ASP A 354 -28.66 -3.65 18.66
N ASN A 355 -27.57 -3.84 19.41
CA ASN A 355 -26.73 -5.02 19.35
C ASN A 355 -27.52 -6.35 19.41
N LYS A 356 -28.61 -6.40 20.21
CA LYS A 356 -29.42 -7.60 20.41
C LYS A 356 -30.17 -8.06 19.17
N ASN A 357 -30.33 -7.18 18.20
CA ASN A 357 -31.00 -7.46 16.93
C ASN A 357 -30.08 -8.13 15.91
N TYR A 358 -28.77 -8.21 16.20
CA TYR A 358 -27.79 -8.89 15.34
C TYR A 358 -27.74 -10.37 15.65
N ARG A 359 -27.77 -11.20 14.61
CA ARG A 359 -27.80 -12.66 14.76
C ARG A 359 -26.54 -13.22 15.43
N ALA A 360 -25.38 -12.60 15.18
CA ALA A 360 -24.12 -12.98 15.80
C ALA A 360 -24.09 -12.68 17.31
N TYR A 361 -24.86 -11.69 17.78
CA TYR A 361 -24.79 -11.23 19.17
C TYR A 361 -25.18 -12.28 20.19
N GLY A 362 -24.31 -12.51 21.16
CA GLY A 362 -24.55 -13.44 22.26
C GLY A 362 -24.34 -14.90 21.93
N ASN A 363 -23.83 -15.24 20.73
CA ASN A 363 -23.34 -16.58 20.45
C ASN A 363 -22.08 -16.88 21.27
N GLU A 364 -21.84 -18.13 21.58
CA GLU A 364 -20.68 -18.60 22.33
C GLU A 364 -19.40 -18.56 21.48
N ALA A 365 -18.37 -17.88 21.96
CA ALA A 365 -17.01 -18.01 21.45
C ALA A 365 -16.33 -19.23 22.13
N LEU A 366 -15.77 -20.11 21.32
CA LEU A 366 -15.32 -21.45 21.76
C LEU A 366 -13.80 -21.60 21.58
N ALA A 367 -13.16 -22.27 22.54
CA ALA A 367 -11.75 -22.65 22.44
C ALA A 367 -11.52 -23.60 21.24
N VAL A 368 -10.64 -23.20 20.32
CA VAL A 368 -10.35 -23.95 19.08
C VAL A 368 -9.47 -25.18 19.30
N ALA A 369 -8.83 -25.29 20.48
CA ALA A 369 -7.99 -26.42 20.86
C ALA A 369 -7.89 -26.48 22.41
N ASP A 370 -7.37 -27.59 22.92
CA ASP A 370 -6.89 -27.66 24.31
C ASP A 370 -5.74 -26.66 24.46
N SER A 371 -5.82 -25.74 25.44
CA SER A 371 -4.91 -24.58 25.49
C SER A 371 -4.90 -23.92 26.86
N THR A 372 -4.02 -22.93 27.04
CA THR A 372 -3.93 -22.12 28.24
C THR A 372 -4.34 -20.67 27.94
N VAL A 373 -5.16 -20.09 28.81
CA VAL A 373 -5.52 -18.66 28.72
C VAL A 373 -4.32 -17.82 29.17
N VAL A 374 -3.79 -16.99 28.26
CA VAL A 374 -2.59 -16.16 28.55
C VAL A 374 -2.89 -14.67 28.66
N ALA A 375 -4.03 -14.23 28.15
CA ALA A 375 -4.51 -12.87 28.36
C ALA A 375 -6.04 -12.80 28.32
N THR A 376 -6.60 -11.87 29.12
CA THR A 376 -8.01 -11.50 29.08
C THR A 376 -8.15 -10.00 29.27
N LYS A 377 -9.14 -9.40 28.63
CA LYS A 377 -9.60 -8.04 28.89
C LYS A 377 -11.10 -8.06 28.98
N ASP A 378 -11.64 -7.45 30.04
CA ASP A 378 -13.09 -7.33 30.23
C ASP A 378 -13.47 -5.93 30.73
N GLY A 379 -14.75 -5.60 30.70
CA GLY A 379 -15.29 -4.33 31.18
C GLY A 379 -15.28 -3.18 30.15
N ILE A 380 -14.83 -3.39 28.93
CA ILE A 380 -14.95 -2.38 27.87
C ILE A 380 -16.41 -2.35 27.40
N PRO A 381 -17.09 -1.17 27.45
CA PRO A 381 -18.48 -1.05 27.04
C PRO A 381 -18.64 -1.34 25.54
N GLN A 382 -19.86 -1.76 25.16
CA GLN A 382 -20.19 -2.04 23.78
C GLN A 382 -20.48 -0.74 22.99
N ASN A 383 -20.18 -0.78 21.71
CA ASN A 383 -20.54 0.27 20.77
C ASN A 383 -22.02 0.19 20.41
N ILE A 384 -22.56 1.29 19.89
CA ILE A 384 -23.82 1.32 19.14
C ILE A 384 -23.53 0.87 17.72
N PRO A 385 -24.19 -0.18 17.19
CA PRO A 385 -23.90 -0.67 15.85
C PRO A 385 -24.14 0.40 14.77
N GLY A 386 -23.37 0.34 13.68
CA GLY A 386 -23.53 1.22 12.52
C GLY A 386 -23.02 2.65 12.71
N GLU A 387 -22.68 3.07 13.92
CA GLU A 387 -22.10 4.40 14.16
C GLU A 387 -20.57 4.40 13.94
N ASN A 388 -20.06 5.55 13.49
CA ASN A 388 -18.61 5.75 13.38
C ASN A 388 -17.93 6.02 14.74
N SER A 389 -18.71 6.30 15.78
CA SER A 389 -18.22 6.50 17.15
C SER A 389 -17.88 5.16 17.81
N ARG A 390 -16.94 5.20 18.76
CA ARG A 390 -16.62 4.05 19.63
C ARG A 390 -16.88 4.44 21.08
N ALA A 391 -17.33 3.47 21.87
CA ALA A 391 -17.64 3.68 23.28
C ALA A 391 -16.42 4.09 24.12
N VAL A 392 -15.22 3.78 23.63
CA VAL A 392 -13.94 4.18 24.23
C VAL A 392 -12.97 4.63 23.14
N PRO A 393 -11.97 5.48 23.44
CA PRO A 393 -10.87 5.77 22.53
C PRO A 393 -10.16 4.48 22.10
N ILE A 394 -9.82 4.36 20.79
CA ILE A 394 -9.13 3.19 20.27
C ILE A 394 -7.62 3.37 20.41
N THR A 395 -7.03 2.47 21.20
CA THR A 395 -5.60 2.34 21.48
C THR A 395 -5.18 0.88 21.28
N LEU A 396 -3.91 0.56 21.41
CA LEU A 396 -3.45 -0.84 21.38
C LEU A 396 -4.11 -1.71 22.46
N GLU A 397 -4.50 -1.10 23.61
CA GLU A 397 -5.15 -1.80 24.72
C GLU A 397 -6.65 -2.01 24.51
N THR A 398 -7.31 -1.13 23.75
CA THR A 398 -8.77 -1.13 23.61
C THR A 398 -9.25 -1.60 22.24
N VAL A 399 -8.36 -1.73 21.26
CA VAL A 399 -8.71 -2.09 19.88
C VAL A 399 -9.44 -3.43 19.78
N GLY A 400 -9.02 -4.43 20.52
CA GLY A 400 -9.67 -5.75 20.56
C GLY A 400 -10.96 -5.79 21.42
N GLY A 401 -11.33 -4.67 22.10
CA GLY A 401 -12.43 -4.70 23.05
C GLY A 401 -12.22 -5.71 24.17
N ASN A 402 -13.31 -6.31 24.64
CA ASN A 402 -13.21 -7.46 25.54
C ASN A 402 -12.72 -8.67 24.75
N HIS A 403 -11.69 -9.33 25.25
CA HIS A 403 -11.03 -10.37 24.48
C HIS A 403 -10.41 -11.47 25.35
N VAL A 404 -10.14 -12.60 24.71
CA VAL A 404 -9.40 -13.73 25.30
C VAL A 404 -8.28 -14.10 24.32
N ILE A 405 -7.10 -14.40 24.86
CA ILE A 405 -5.97 -14.95 24.09
C ILE A 405 -5.61 -16.31 24.67
N LEU A 406 -5.55 -17.31 23.79
CA LEU A 406 -5.16 -18.68 24.13
C LEU A 406 -3.77 -18.99 23.59
N ASP A 407 -2.91 -19.56 24.41
CA ASP A 407 -1.66 -20.20 23.99
C ASP A 407 -1.98 -21.65 23.56
N LEU A 408 -1.86 -21.90 22.28
CA LEU A 408 -2.08 -23.22 21.67
C LEU A 408 -0.81 -24.09 21.69
N GLY A 409 0.30 -23.56 22.22
CA GLY A 409 1.62 -24.17 22.16
C GLY A 409 2.38 -23.87 20.87
N ASN A 410 3.67 -24.19 20.84
CA ASN A 410 4.56 -24.05 19.68
C ASN A 410 4.65 -22.61 19.11
N GLY A 411 4.40 -21.58 19.94
CA GLY A 411 4.37 -20.20 19.48
C GLY A 411 3.13 -19.81 18.70
N HIS A 412 2.02 -20.49 18.91
CA HIS A 412 0.73 -20.20 18.29
C HIS A 412 -0.24 -19.63 19.31
N TYR A 413 -0.82 -18.46 19.02
CA TYR A 413 -1.73 -17.77 19.93
C TYR A 413 -3.04 -17.43 19.20
N ALA A 414 -4.17 -17.88 19.76
CA ALA A 414 -5.49 -17.60 19.20
C ALA A 414 -6.15 -16.41 19.89
N PHE A 415 -6.59 -15.43 19.10
CA PHE A 415 -7.19 -14.17 19.53
C PHE A 415 -8.70 -14.19 19.26
N TYR A 416 -9.47 -13.93 20.32
CA TYR A 416 -10.93 -13.81 20.29
C TYR A 416 -11.29 -12.40 20.76
N ALA A 417 -11.75 -11.54 19.86
CA ALA A 417 -11.99 -10.13 20.18
C ALA A 417 -13.46 -9.72 20.05
N HIS A 418 -13.75 -8.50 20.52
CA HIS A 418 -15.05 -7.84 20.49
C HIS A 418 -16.14 -8.50 21.32
N LEU A 419 -15.77 -9.26 22.37
CA LEU A 419 -16.70 -9.97 23.24
C LEU A 419 -17.58 -9.02 24.06
N GLN A 420 -18.67 -9.54 24.61
CA GLN A 420 -19.55 -8.78 25.52
C GLN A 420 -18.87 -8.51 26.86
N PRO A 421 -19.07 -7.32 27.46
CA PRO A 421 -18.58 -7.05 28.81
C PRO A 421 -19.26 -7.95 29.82
N GLY A 422 -18.50 -8.50 30.77
CA GLY A 422 -18.96 -9.41 31.83
C GLY A 422 -19.34 -10.81 31.37
N SER A 423 -19.08 -11.15 30.10
CA SER A 423 -19.41 -12.46 29.54
C SER A 423 -18.29 -13.48 29.63
N LEU A 424 -17.07 -13.07 29.99
CA LEU A 424 -15.93 -13.98 30.01
C LEU A 424 -16.14 -15.08 31.05
N ARG A 425 -15.83 -16.33 30.68
CA ARG A 425 -15.95 -17.53 31.54
C ARG A 425 -14.62 -18.10 31.93
N VAL A 426 -13.55 -17.42 31.61
CA VAL A 426 -12.16 -17.84 31.82
C VAL A 426 -11.32 -16.68 32.33
N LYS A 427 -10.20 -16.98 32.98
CA LYS A 427 -9.20 -16.03 33.45
C LYS A 427 -7.80 -16.51 33.07
N VAL A 428 -6.84 -15.60 33.10
CA VAL A 428 -5.43 -15.94 32.86
C VAL A 428 -4.97 -17.08 33.76
N GLY A 429 -4.31 -18.07 33.14
CA GLY A 429 -3.82 -19.29 33.77
C GLY A 429 -4.78 -20.46 33.67
N ASP A 430 -6.03 -20.28 33.30
CA ASP A 430 -6.97 -21.39 33.11
C ASP A 430 -6.55 -22.28 31.96
N HIS A 431 -6.66 -23.60 32.12
CA HIS A 431 -6.57 -24.59 31.06
C HIS A 431 -7.97 -24.86 30.52
N VAL A 432 -8.17 -24.61 29.25
CA VAL A 432 -9.44 -24.80 28.55
C VAL A 432 -9.38 -26.03 27.66
N LYS A 433 -10.52 -26.69 27.49
CA LYS A 433 -10.69 -27.77 26.56
C LYS A 433 -11.25 -27.25 25.23
N ARG A 434 -10.87 -27.87 24.14
CA ARG A 434 -11.48 -27.67 22.82
C ARG A 434 -12.99 -27.67 22.91
N GLY A 435 -13.64 -26.65 22.32
CA GLY A 435 -15.09 -26.44 22.33
C GLY A 435 -15.65 -25.87 23.65
N GLN A 436 -14.80 -25.59 24.65
CA GLN A 436 -15.19 -24.90 25.86
C GLN A 436 -15.52 -23.43 25.57
N MET A 437 -16.63 -22.93 26.14
CA MET A 437 -17.05 -21.53 26.04
C MET A 437 -16.05 -20.62 26.73
N LEU A 438 -15.62 -19.58 26.05
CA LEU A 438 -14.71 -18.53 26.53
C LEU A 438 -15.46 -17.24 26.94
N GLY A 439 -16.48 -16.87 26.21
CA GLY A 439 -17.29 -15.68 26.37
C GLY A 439 -18.38 -15.60 25.30
N LEU A 440 -19.07 -14.47 25.24
CA LEU A 440 -20.14 -14.23 24.26
C LEU A 440 -19.73 -13.18 23.21
N VAL A 441 -20.10 -13.42 21.97
CA VAL A 441 -19.92 -12.47 20.86
C VAL A 441 -20.63 -11.16 21.18
N GLY A 442 -19.92 -10.05 21.04
CA GLY A 442 -20.40 -8.69 21.33
C GLY A 442 -19.99 -7.69 20.28
N ASN A 443 -19.89 -6.41 20.68
CA ASN A 443 -19.54 -5.27 19.82
C ASN A 443 -18.68 -4.25 20.59
N SER A 444 -17.61 -4.68 21.21
CA SER A 444 -16.72 -3.80 22.02
C SER A 444 -15.42 -3.48 21.27
N GLY A 445 -14.75 -2.39 21.63
CA GLY A 445 -13.49 -1.98 21.01
C GLY A 445 -13.65 -1.42 19.59
N ASN A 446 -12.76 -1.74 18.67
CA ASN A 446 -12.83 -1.24 17.28
C ASN A 446 -13.75 -2.12 16.41
N SER A 447 -15.02 -2.13 16.73
CA SER A 447 -16.05 -2.90 16.05
C SER A 447 -17.23 -2.01 15.66
N THR A 448 -17.86 -2.27 14.50
CA THR A 448 -19.01 -1.51 13.98
C THR A 448 -20.34 -2.24 14.15
N GLU A 449 -20.29 -3.56 14.32
CA GLU A 449 -21.46 -4.41 14.56
C GLU A 449 -21.05 -5.68 15.29
N PRO A 450 -21.98 -6.39 15.94
CA PRO A 450 -21.68 -7.64 16.62
C PRO A 450 -21.07 -8.70 15.71
N HIS A 451 -19.84 -9.13 16.03
CA HIS A 451 -19.13 -10.21 15.34
C HIS A 451 -18.04 -10.79 16.25
N LEU A 452 -17.53 -11.95 15.90
CA LEU A 452 -16.31 -12.48 16.48
C LEU A 452 -15.13 -12.18 15.55
N HIS A 453 -14.22 -11.30 15.94
CA HIS A 453 -12.93 -11.21 15.28
C HIS A 453 -12.03 -12.33 15.80
N PHE A 454 -11.52 -13.14 14.88
CA PHE A 454 -10.66 -14.27 15.20
C PHE A 454 -9.43 -14.31 14.29
N HIS A 455 -8.26 -14.48 14.89
CA HIS A 455 -7.03 -14.77 14.15
C HIS A 455 -6.03 -15.57 15.00
N ILE A 456 -4.99 -16.08 14.37
CA ILE A 456 -3.87 -16.74 15.03
C ILE A 456 -2.58 -15.99 14.71
N GLY A 457 -1.80 -15.70 15.74
CA GLY A 457 -0.51 -15.04 15.66
C GLY A 457 0.62 -15.86 16.25
N GLU A 458 1.87 -15.46 15.98
CA GLU A 458 3.10 -16.11 16.45
C GLU A 458 3.49 -15.74 17.87
N SER A 459 2.83 -14.76 18.48
CA SER A 459 3.13 -14.28 19.82
C SER A 459 1.89 -13.74 20.52
N ASN A 460 1.95 -13.61 21.85
CA ASN A 460 0.87 -13.03 22.66
C ASN A 460 0.83 -11.50 22.49
N SER A 461 0.63 -11.03 21.25
CA SER A 461 0.48 -9.61 20.93
C SER A 461 -0.55 -9.45 19.81
N PRO A 462 -1.74 -8.89 20.09
CA PRO A 462 -2.84 -8.82 19.10
C PRO A 462 -2.49 -8.17 17.77
N LEU A 463 -1.62 -7.16 17.80
CA LEU A 463 -1.23 -6.40 16.61
C LEU A 463 0.28 -6.40 16.35
N GLY A 464 1.09 -6.82 17.34
CA GLY A 464 2.56 -6.87 17.25
C GLY A 464 3.11 -8.22 16.83
N SER A 465 2.26 -9.20 16.53
CA SER A 465 2.62 -10.52 16.00
C SER A 465 2.57 -10.56 14.47
N GLU A 466 3.07 -11.64 13.88
CA GLU A 466 2.73 -12.01 12.52
C GLU A 466 1.54 -12.96 12.53
N GLY A 467 0.55 -12.71 11.66
CA GLY A 467 -0.56 -13.63 11.47
C GLY A 467 -0.11 -14.88 10.75
N ILE A 468 -0.39 -16.05 11.32
CA ILE A 468 -0.04 -17.35 10.78
C ILE A 468 -1.27 -18.07 10.21
N PRO A 469 -1.13 -18.85 9.13
CA PRO A 469 -2.23 -19.58 8.54
C PRO A 469 -2.68 -20.73 9.44
N TYR A 470 -3.96 -21.03 9.38
CA TYR A 470 -4.59 -22.18 10.03
C TYR A 470 -5.65 -22.77 9.11
N VAL A 471 -6.08 -23.98 9.38
CA VAL A 471 -7.20 -24.62 8.68
C VAL A 471 -8.15 -25.22 9.71
N PHE A 472 -9.45 -25.24 9.37
CA PHE A 472 -10.41 -25.96 10.18
C PHE A 472 -10.41 -27.44 9.83
N GLU A 473 -10.60 -28.32 10.83
CA GLU A 473 -10.71 -29.77 10.60
C GLU A 473 -11.82 -30.10 9.61
N SER A 474 -12.98 -29.47 9.75
CA SER A 474 -14.08 -29.61 8.81
C SER A 474 -15.14 -28.52 9.06
N PHE A 475 -15.80 -28.13 7.97
CA PHE A 475 -16.98 -27.28 7.95
C PHE A 475 -17.75 -27.53 6.66
N GLU A 476 -18.96 -27.00 6.56
CA GLU A 476 -19.67 -26.89 5.30
C GLU A 476 -19.74 -25.42 4.89
N ALA A 477 -19.58 -25.11 3.62
CA ALA A 477 -19.63 -23.74 3.12
C ALA A 477 -20.33 -23.63 1.78
N LYS A 478 -20.76 -22.42 1.48
CA LYS A 478 -21.31 -22.00 0.20
C LYS A 478 -20.75 -20.65 -0.20
N ALA A 479 -20.41 -20.51 -1.46
CA ALA A 479 -19.87 -19.26 -2.01
C ALA A 479 -20.91 -18.12 -2.07
N LYS A 480 -22.22 -18.46 -2.08
CA LYS A 480 -23.36 -17.51 -2.14
C LYS A 480 -24.54 -18.10 -1.37
N ALA A 481 -25.45 -17.23 -0.95
CA ALA A 481 -26.61 -17.57 -0.15
C ALA A 481 -27.48 -18.71 -0.76
N ASP A 482 -27.60 -18.76 -2.08
CA ASP A 482 -28.40 -19.70 -2.87
C ASP A 482 -27.62 -20.92 -3.38
N ALA A 483 -26.30 -20.98 -3.15
CA ALA A 483 -25.48 -22.10 -3.54
C ALA A 483 -25.65 -23.30 -2.57
N PRO A 484 -25.45 -24.54 -3.03
CA PRO A 484 -25.45 -25.69 -2.14
C PRO A 484 -24.27 -25.63 -1.16
N LEU A 485 -24.48 -26.16 0.03
CA LEU A 485 -23.39 -26.41 0.98
C LEU A 485 -22.47 -27.49 0.45
N VAL A 486 -21.17 -27.23 0.53
CA VAL A 486 -20.10 -28.16 0.17
C VAL A 486 -19.28 -28.45 1.43
N LYS A 487 -18.93 -29.70 1.64
CA LYS A 487 -18.11 -30.10 2.78
C LYS A 487 -16.63 -29.85 2.51
N HIS A 488 -16.00 -29.13 3.41
CA HIS A 488 -14.57 -28.83 3.42
C HIS A 488 -13.89 -29.56 4.57
N LYS A 489 -12.64 -29.96 4.36
CA LYS A 489 -11.80 -30.58 5.38
C LYS A 489 -10.38 -30.05 5.28
N MET A 490 -9.76 -29.72 6.42
CA MET A 490 -8.40 -29.21 6.49
C MET A 490 -8.23 -27.98 5.57
N GLU A 491 -9.19 -27.07 5.61
CA GLU A 491 -9.29 -25.95 4.70
C GLU A 491 -9.55 -24.64 5.46
N MET A 492 -9.06 -23.52 4.91
CA MET A 492 -9.27 -22.17 5.40
C MET A 492 -10.43 -21.54 4.61
N PRO A 493 -11.48 -21.07 5.25
CA PRO A 493 -12.50 -20.25 4.59
C PRO A 493 -11.89 -18.95 4.06
N THR A 494 -12.28 -18.57 2.84
CA THR A 494 -11.86 -17.32 2.21
C THR A 494 -12.89 -16.20 2.40
N GLU A 495 -12.52 -14.98 2.01
CA GLU A 495 -13.36 -13.80 2.19
C GLU A 495 -14.77 -14.01 1.62
N ASP A 496 -15.78 -13.65 2.44
CA ASP A 496 -17.21 -13.71 2.14
C ASP A 496 -17.85 -15.10 1.97
N GLU A 497 -17.10 -16.19 2.15
CA GLU A 497 -17.71 -17.52 2.24
C GLU A 497 -18.72 -17.61 3.40
N ILE A 498 -19.84 -18.28 3.14
CA ILE A 498 -20.88 -18.52 4.15
C ILE A 498 -20.70 -19.94 4.67
N VAL A 499 -20.36 -20.05 5.95
CA VAL A 499 -19.93 -21.27 6.62
C VAL A 499 -21.00 -21.79 7.57
N ASP A 500 -21.16 -23.12 7.62
CA ASP A 500 -21.89 -23.86 8.64
C ASP A 500 -20.91 -24.75 9.40
N PHE A 501 -20.76 -24.46 10.69
CA PHE A 501 -19.90 -25.21 11.60
C PHE A 501 -20.61 -26.41 12.25
N GLY A 502 -21.90 -26.61 11.94
CA GLY A 502 -22.71 -27.63 12.59
C GLY A 502 -23.01 -27.36 14.06
N GLY A 503 -23.78 -28.25 14.66
CA GLY A 503 -24.26 -28.06 16.03
C GLY A 503 -25.44 -27.06 16.08
N SER A 504 -26.20 -27.09 17.19
CA SER A 504 -27.21 -26.06 17.43
C SER A 504 -26.51 -24.79 17.87
N GLY A 505 -26.52 -23.76 17.01
CA GLY A 505 -26.43 -22.39 17.47
C GLY A 505 -27.59 -22.08 18.42
N ARG A 506 -27.55 -20.92 19.12
CA ARG A 506 -28.68 -20.48 19.96
C ARG A 506 -29.99 -20.43 19.20
#